data_16b209048662eed2d2d3c9685cf36350
#
_entry.id   16b209048662eed2d2d3c9685cf36350
#
_cell.length_a   1.000
_cell.length_b   1.000
_cell.length_c   1.000
_cell.angle_alpha   90.00
_cell.angle_beta   90.00
_cell.angle_gamma   90.00
#
_symmetry.space_group_name_H-M   'P 1'
#
loop_
_entity.id
_entity.type
_entity.pdbx_description
1 polymer ?
#
loop_
_entity_poly.entity_id
_entity_poly.type
_entity_poly.pdbx_seq_one_letter_code
_entity_poly.pdbx_strand_id
1 'polypeptide(L)' 'MGELLKIIQQQSATIDSLTNELTLLREQVAYLTQKLYGKSL' A
#
# COMPACT_ATOMS: atom_id res chain seq x y z
N MET A 1 20.13 18.88 -15.73
CA MET A 1 18.86 18.89 -16.40
C MET A 1 17.97 17.74 -15.99
N GLY A 2 18.49 16.54 -16.07
CA GLY A 2 17.65 15.41 -15.75
C GLY A 2 17.47 15.11 -14.29
N GLU A 3 18.07 15.91 -13.43
CA GLU A 3 18.01 15.61 -12.00
C GLU A 3 16.61 15.77 -11.44
N LEU A 4 15.93 16.82 -11.84
CA LEU A 4 14.56 17.02 -11.38
C LEU A 4 13.66 15.88 -11.83
N LEU A 5 13.84 15.48 -13.08
CA LEU A 5 13.05 14.36 -13.59
C LEU A 5 13.36 13.08 -12.85
N LYS A 6 14.63 12.89 -12.51
CA LYS A 6 15.01 11.70 -11.76
C LYS A 6 14.36 11.66 -10.40
N ILE A 7 14.34 12.81 -9.73
CA ILE A 7 13.74 12.89 -8.41
C ILE A 7 12.26 12.61 -8.50
N ILE A 8 11.60 13.18 -9.49
CA ILE A 8 10.17 12.95 -9.64
C ILE A 8 9.89 11.49 -9.92
N GLN A 9 10.70 10.88 -10.77
CA GLN A 9 10.49 9.47 -11.08
C GLN A 9 10.73 8.60 -9.85
N GLN A 10 11.73 8.93 -9.07
CA GLN A 10 12.01 8.18 -7.86
C GLN A 10 10.86 8.30 -6.87
N GLN A 11 10.37 9.51 -6.72
CA GLN A 11 9.26 9.72 -5.79
C GLN A 11 8.00 9.01 -6.27
N SER A 12 7.78 9.03 -7.56
CA SER A 12 6.62 8.34 -8.10
C SER A 12 6.69 6.86 -7.83
N ALA A 13 7.86 6.27 -8.02
CA ALA A 13 8.05 4.86 -7.75
C ALA A 13 7.89 4.56 -6.26
N THR A 14 8.37 5.45 -5.41
CA THR A 14 8.24 5.28 -3.98
C THR A 14 6.78 5.33 -3.56
N ILE A 15 6.04 6.27 -4.12
CA ILE A 15 4.63 6.39 -3.81
C ILE A 15 3.89 5.14 -4.25
N ASP A 16 4.21 4.63 -5.41
CA ASP A 16 3.58 3.40 -5.88
C ASP A 16 3.87 2.25 -4.94
N SER A 17 5.12 2.13 -4.53
CA SER A 17 5.51 1.05 -3.63
C SER A 17 4.78 1.16 -2.31
N LEU A 18 4.73 2.37 -1.75
CA LEU A 18 4.04 2.58 -0.49
C LEU A 18 2.56 2.31 -0.60
N THR A 19 1.97 2.72 -1.72
CA THR A 19 0.56 2.49 -1.93
C THR A 19 0.26 1.00 -2.00
N ASN A 20 1.11 0.27 -2.69
CA ASN A 20 0.95 -1.17 -2.77
C ASN A 20 1.05 -1.82 -1.40
N GLU A 21 2.02 -1.40 -0.61
CA GLU A 21 2.19 -1.95 0.72
C GLU A 21 0.99 -1.62 1.60
N LEU A 22 0.48 -0.41 1.47
CA LEU A 22 -0.71 -0.04 2.23
C LEU A 22 -1.89 -0.91 1.86
N THR A 23 -2.08 -1.14 0.58
CA THR A 23 -3.17 -1.98 0.12
C THR A 23 -3.05 -3.38 0.70
N LEU A 24 -1.83 -3.93 0.67
CA LEU A 24 -1.61 -5.25 1.22
C LEU A 24 -1.91 -5.30 2.71
N LEU A 25 -1.45 -4.30 3.44
CA LEU A 25 -1.69 -4.25 4.88
C LEU A 25 -3.17 -4.14 5.18
N ARG A 26 -3.87 -3.33 4.40
CA ARG A 26 -5.31 -3.18 4.62
C ARG A 26 -6.04 -4.47 4.36
N GLU A 27 -5.62 -5.19 3.34
CA GLU A 27 -6.25 -6.46 3.03
C GLU A 27 -6.01 -7.46 4.14
N GLN A 28 -4.81 -7.48 4.69
CA GLN A 28 -4.51 -8.38 5.78
C GLN A 28 -5.30 -8.04 7.02
N VAL A 29 -5.39 -6.76 7.33
CA VAL A 29 -6.17 -6.34 8.49
C VAL A 29 -7.64 -6.70 8.31
N ALA A 30 -8.16 -6.47 7.13
CA ALA A 30 -9.54 -6.82 6.84
C ALA A 30 -9.76 -8.31 6.98
N TYR A 31 -8.82 -9.10 6.49
CA TYR A 31 -8.93 -10.53 6.58
C TYR A 31 -8.94 -10.99 8.03
N LEU A 32 -8.02 -10.46 8.82
CA LEU A 32 -7.95 -10.82 10.22
C LEU A 32 -9.20 -10.38 10.97
N THR A 33 -9.69 -9.19 10.66
CA THR A 33 -10.88 -8.69 11.30
C THR A 33 -12.07 -9.58 10.98
N GLN A 34 -12.16 -10.00 9.73
CA GLN A 34 -13.23 -10.90 9.35
C GLN A 34 -13.14 -12.23 10.10
N LYS A 35 -11.92 -12.70 10.27
CA LYS A 35 -11.74 -13.96 10.95
C LYS A 35 -12.16 -13.87 12.40
N LEU A 36 -11.87 -12.73 13.02
CA LEU A 36 -12.19 -12.58 14.43
C LEU A 36 -13.66 -12.26 14.67
N TYR A 37 -14.21 -11.40 13.82
CA TYR A 37 -15.56 -10.89 14.07
C TYR A 37 -16.58 -11.48 13.12
N GLY A 38 -16.17 -11.70 11.90
CA GLY A 38 -17.09 -12.05 10.85
C GLY A 38 -17.71 -13.41 10.99
N LYS A 39 -17.11 -14.26 11.78
CA LYS A 39 -17.65 -15.61 11.89
C LYS A 39 -18.99 -15.66 12.57
N SER A 40 -19.33 -14.60 13.25
CA SER A 40 -20.65 -14.55 13.88
C SER A 40 -21.74 -14.50 12.84
N LEU A 41 -21.39 -14.17 11.65
CA LEU A 41 -22.36 -14.17 10.58
C LEU A 41 -22.38 -15.49 9.90
#